data_6f17352e05429f4b36be20b48a3f3764
#
_entry.id   6f17352e05429f4b36be20b48a3f3764
#
_cell.length_a   1.000
_cell.length_b   1.000
_cell.length_c   1.000
_cell.angle_alpha   90.00
_cell.angle_beta   90.00
_cell.angle_gamma   90.00
#
_symmetry.space_group_name_H-M   'P 1'
#
loop_
_entity.id
_entity.type
_entity.pdbx_description
1 polymer ?
#
loop_
_entity_poly.entity_id
_entity_poly.type
_entity_poly.pdbx_seq_one_letter_code
_entity_poly.pdbx_strand_id
1 'polypeptide(L)'
;MTTTIQDKAIKTCERLSCHEILDDDAACLQQEWDCDPRWHGIHRPYTPEDVLKLRGTLKLEHTFADVGAQRLWYLLQTEDYIPALGAMSGNQAVQQVEAGLKAIYLSGWQVAADANLAREMYPDQSLYPSNSVPEVVRRINNALHRADQIQVLDGRKRGPYWFAPIVADAEAGFGGPLNAFELMKQMIDAGAAGVHFEDQLASAKKCGHMGGKVLVPTQEFITKLISARLAADICGV
;
A
#
# COMPACT_ATOMS: atom_id res chain seq x y z
N MET A 1 -14.84 0.40 -43.05
CA MET A 1 -13.96 1.29 -42.30
C MET A 1 -14.01 0.88 -40.85
N THR A 2 -13.03 0.17 -40.37
CA THR A 2 -12.94 -0.35 -39.00
C THR A 2 -12.39 0.75 -38.11
N THR A 3 -13.25 1.40 -37.34
CA THR A 3 -12.84 2.39 -36.34
C THR A 3 -12.04 1.61 -35.26
N THR A 4 -10.78 1.95 -35.06
CA THR A 4 -9.94 1.30 -34.06
C THR A 4 -10.41 1.61 -32.63
N ILE A 5 -10.07 0.75 -31.67
CA ILE A 5 -10.41 0.93 -30.24
C ILE A 5 -9.86 2.28 -29.75
N GLN A 6 -8.70 2.72 -30.24
CA GLN A 6 -8.13 4.04 -29.98
C GLN A 6 -8.99 5.19 -30.45
N ASP A 7 -9.59 5.11 -31.65
CA ASP A 7 -10.48 6.16 -32.17
C ASP A 7 -11.78 6.28 -31.35
N LYS A 8 -12.25 5.17 -30.78
CA LYS A 8 -13.40 5.18 -29.86
C LYS A 8 -13.04 5.82 -28.51
N ALA A 9 -11.89 5.49 -27.95
CA ALA A 9 -11.43 6.05 -26.66
C ALA A 9 -11.21 7.58 -26.78
N ILE A 10 -10.56 8.04 -27.85
CA ILE A 10 -10.34 9.47 -28.11
C ILE A 10 -11.68 10.22 -28.28
N LYS A 11 -12.62 9.65 -29.05
CA LYS A 11 -13.96 10.28 -29.24
C LYS A 11 -14.81 10.29 -27.96
N THR A 12 -14.61 9.36 -27.04
CA THR A 12 -15.29 9.36 -25.74
C THR A 12 -14.70 10.43 -24.83
N CYS A 13 -13.38 10.61 -24.83
CA CYS A 13 -12.70 11.66 -24.06
C CYS A 13 -13.03 13.09 -24.53
N GLU A 14 -13.33 13.28 -25.83
CA GLU A 14 -13.75 14.59 -26.40
C GLU A 14 -15.23 14.93 -26.13
N ARG A 15 -16.07 13.96 -25.71
CA ARG A 15 -17.52 14.14 -25.58
C ARG A 15 -18.03 14.42 -24.17
N LEU A 16 -17.27 14.06 -23.16
CA LEU A 16 -17.64 14.31 -21.76
C LEU A 16 -16.84 15.50 -21.25
N SER A 17 -17.51 16.46 -20.66
CA SER A 17 -16.80 17.49 -19.90
C SER A 17 -16.09 16.82 -18.73
N CYS A 18 -14.92 17.32 -18.33
CA CYS A 18 -14.22 16.81 -17.15
C CYS A 18 -15.12 16.79 -15.90
N HIS A 19 -16.14 17.62 -15.86
CA HIS A 19 -17.12 17.70 -14.77
C HIS A 19 -18.05 16.49 -14.75
N GLU A 20 -18.59 16.08 -15.89
CA GLU A 20 -19.51 14.93 -16.01
C GLU A 20 -18.81 13.61 -15.67
N ILE A 21 -17.54 13.45 -16.05
CA ILE A 21 -16.73 12.28 -15.67
C ILE A 21 -16.53 12.21 -14.15
N LEU A 22 -16.29 13.34 -13.51
CA LEU A 22 -16.06 13.38 -12.06
C LEU A 22 -17.33 13.09 -11.26
N ASP A 23 -18.50 13.51 -11.73
CA ASP A 23 -19.77 13.27 -11.04
C ASP A 23 -20.17 11.77 -11.06
N ASP A 24 -20.02 11.11 -12.20
CA ASP A 24 -20.27 9.66 -12.32
C ASP A 24 -19.29 8.84 -11.46
N ASP A 25 -18.01 9.22 -11.45
CA ASP A 25 -17.00 8.55 -10.63
C ASP A 25 -17.23 8.76 -9.12
N ALA A 26 -17.75 9.91 -8.69
CA ALA A 26 -18.07 10.18 -7.30
C ALA A 26 -19.21 9.29 -6.80
N ALA A 27 -20.27 9.13 -7.61
CA ALA A 27 -21.37 8.23 -7.27
C ALA A 27 -20.94 6.77 -7.18
N CYS A 28 -20.07 6.32 -8.08
CA CYS A 28 -19.49 4.98 -8.06
C CYS A 28 -18.64 4.75 -6.80
N LEU A 29 -17.81 5.72 -6.43
CA LEU A 29 -16.96 5.64 -5.24
C LEU A 29 -17.80 5.63 -3.95
N GLN A 30 -18.85 6.43 -3.88
CA GLN A 30 -19.79 6.41 -2.74
C GLN A 30 -20.47 5.04 -2.62
N GLN A 31 -20.94 4.51 -3.74
CA GLN A 31 -21.58 3.18 -3.76
C GLN A 31 -20.61 2.09 -3.30
N GLU A 32 -19.34 2.13 -3.70
CA GLU A 32 -18.32 1.20 -3.23
C GLU A 32 -18.17 1.29 -1.70
N TRP A 33 -18.05 2.51 -1.15
CA TRP A 33 -17.90 2.68 0.29
C TRP A 33 -19.11 2.20 1.09
N ASP A 34 -20.31 2.32 0.55
CA ASP A 34 -21.55 1.93 1.22
C ASP A 34 -21.82 0.41 1.13
N CYS A 35 -21.41 -0.22 0.04
CA CYS A 35 -21.77 -1.60 -0.27
C CYS A 35 -20.69 -2.65 0.05
N ASP A 36 -19.41 -2.28 0.00
CA ASP A 36 -18.33 -3.24 0.27
C ASP A 36 -18.18 -3.47 1.79
N PRO A 37 -18.33 -4.73 2.27
CA PRO A 37 -18.15 -5.07 3.68
C PRO A 37 -16.77 -4.67 4.25
N ARG A 38 -15.76 -4.52 3.41
CA ARG A 38 -14.42 -4.06 3.77
C ARG A 38 -14.45 -2.67 4.41
N TRP A 39 -15.42 -1.84 4.06
CA TRP A 39 -15.53 -0.46 4.54
C TRP A 39 -16.48 -0.28 5.74
N HIS A 40 -17.09 -1.37 6.22
CA HIS A 40 -17.98 -1.29 7.37
C HIS A 40 -17.24 -0.73 8.59
N GLY A 41 -17.78 0.34 9.17
CA GLY A 41 -17.22 1.01 10.34
C GLY A 41 -16.07 1.98 10.04
N ILE A 42 -15.70 2.15 8.78
CA ILE A 42 -14.72 3.17 8.36
C ILE A 42 -15.45 4.50 8.18
N HIS A 43 -15.08 5.48 9.00
CA HIS A 43 -15.61 6.84 8.90
C HIS A 43 -14.63 7.74 8.17
N ARG A 44 -15.09 8.34 7.07
CA ARG A 44 -14.32 9.29 6.26
C ARG A 44 -14.87 10.70 6.50
N PRO A 45 -14.09 11.67 7.04
CA PRO A 45 -14.53 13.05 7.21
C PRO A 45 -14.38 13.90 5.93
N TYR A 46 -14.32 13.24 4.78
CA TYR A 46 -14.21 13.83 3.44
C TYR A 46 -15.17 13.09 2.49
N THR A 47 -15.44 13.68 1.34
CA THR A 47 -16.40 13.16 0.36
C THR A 47 -15.69 12.48 -0.82
N PRO A 48 -16.41 11.67 -1.64
CA PRO A 48 -15.86 11.15 -2.90
C PRO A 48 -15.38 12.25 -3.84
N GLU A 49 -16.09 13.38 -3.91
CA GLU A 49 -15.69 14.53 -4.73
C GLU A 49 -14.36 15.14 -4.28
N ASP A 50 -14.09 15.15 -2.97
CA ASP A 50 -12.81 15.61 -2.44
C ASP A 50 -11.68 14.68 -2.86
N VAL A 51 -11.92 13.35 -2.83
CA VAL A 51 -10.97 12.35 -3.31
C VAL A 51 -10.66 12.55 -4.79
N LEU A 52 -11.69 12.72 -5.62
CA LEU A 52 -11.53 12.87 -7.06
C LEU A 52 -10.83 14.17 -7.44
N LYS A 53 -11.13 15.29 -6.76
CA LYS A 53 -10.42 16.56 -6.93
C LYS A 53 -8.91 16.40 -6.65
N LEU A 54 -8.54 15.66 -5.60
CA LEU A 54 -7.15 15.43 -5.23
C LEU A 54 -6.47 14.40 -6.13
N ARG A 55 -7.20 13.44 -6.68
CA ARG A 55 -6.72 12.46 -7.65
C ARG A 55 -6.36 13.12 -8.99
N GLY A 56 -7.11 14.14 -9.38
CA GLY A 56 -7.02 14.76 -10.70
C GLY A 56 -7.72 13.94 -11.78
N THR A 57 -7.46 14.24 -13.05
CA THR A 57 -8.18 13.66 -14.20
C THR A 57 -7.63 12.31 -14.67
N LEU A 58 -6.48 11.88 -14.18
CA LEU A 58 -5.85 10.61 -14.55
C LEU A 58 -5.78 9.68 -13.34
N LYS A 59 -6.51 8.57 -13.39
CA LYS A 59 -6.38 7.49 -12.41
C LYS A 59 -5.18 6.61 -12.78
N LEU A 60 -4.18 6.57 -11.91
CA LEU A 60 -3.07 5.62 -12.02
C LEU A 60 -3.48 4.28 -11.41
N GLU A 61 -3.12 3.18 -12.05
CA GLU A 61 -3.36 1.85 -11.54
C GLU A 61 -2.18 1.36 -10.69
N HIS A 62 -2.48 0.91 -9.48
CA HIS A 62 -1.52 0.36 -8.53
C HIS A 62 -1.77 -1.14 -8.35
N THR A 63 -1.65 -1.92 -9.42
CA THR A 63 -2.06 -3.32 -9.51
C THR A 63 -1.51 -4.20 -8.38
N PHE A 64 -0.23 -4.08 -8.01
CA PHE A 64 0.32 -4.87 -6.90
C PHE A 64 -0.33 -4.54 -5.56
N ALA A 65 -0.56 -3.27 -5.28
CA ALA A 65 -1.20 -2.85 -4.03
C ALA A 65 -2.66 -3.28 -3.99
N ASP A 66 -3.41 -3.07 -5.06
CA ASP A 66 -4.82 -3.43 -5.14
C ASP A 66 -5.04 -4.94 -4.99
N VAL A 67 -4.40 -5.75 -5.84
CA VAL A 67 -4.50 -7.22 -5.76
C VAL A 67 -3.98 -7.74 -4.40
N GLY A 68 -2.90 -7.14 -3.90
CA GLY A 68 -2.34 -7.48 -2.59
C GLY A 68 -3.30 -7.16 -1.43
N ALA A 69 -3.93 -5.98 -1.44
CA ALA A 69 -4.88 -5.56 -0.41
C ALA A 69 -6.14 -6.45 -0.40
N GLN A 70 -6.70 -6.75 -1.58
CA GLN A 70 -7.83 -7.68 -1.72
C GLN A 70 -7.45 -9.08 -1.22
N ARG A 71 -6.27 -9.57 -1.56
CA ARG A 71 -5.76 -10.86 -1.11
C ARG A 71 -5.56 -10.89 0.40
N LEU A 72 -4.99 -9.83 0.99
CA LEU A 72 -4.80 -9.73 2.43
C LEU A 72 -6.15 -9.74 3.16
N TRP A 73 -7.12 -8.95 2.68
CA TRP A 73 -8.47 -8.93 3.24
C TRP A 73 -9.13 -10.31 3.18
N TYR A 74 -9.04 -11.00 2.04
CA TYR A 74 -9.56 -12.35 1.90
C TYR A 74 -8.92 -13.32 2.91
N LEU A 75 -7.60 -13.30 3.06
CA LEU A 75 -6.89 -14.16 4.01
C LEU A 75 -7.32 -13.88 5.47
N LEU A 76 -7.50 -12.60 5.83
CA LEU A 76 -7.96 -12.21 7.17
C LEU A 76 -9.37 -12.71 7.49
N GLN A 77 -10.22 -12.95 6.48
CA GLN A 77 -11.59 -13.44 6.67
C GLN A 77 -11.71 -14.96 6.61
N THR A 78 -10.77 -15.66 6.01
CA THR A 78 -10.91 -17.08 5.67
C THR A 78 -9.90 -17.99 6.36
N GLU A 79 -8.81 -17.46 6.89
CA GLU A 79 -7.76 -18.24 7.53
C GLU A 79 -7.79 -18.07 9.05
N ASP A 80 -7.59 -19.16 9.79
CA ASP A 80 -7.46 -19.10 11.25
C ASP A 80 -6.24 -18.28 11.69
N TYR A 81 -5.17 -18.33 10.89
CA TYR A 81 -3.98 -17.49 11.02
C TYR A 81 -3.26 -17.37 9.68
N ILE A 82 -2.55 -16.28 9.47
CA ILE A 82 -1.80 -16.04 8.24
C ILE A 82 -0.30 -16.23 8.54
N PRO A 83 0.34 -17.32 8.05
CA PRO A 83 1.76 -17.50 8.24
C PRO A 83 2.54 -16.44 7.45
N ALA A 84 3.28 -15.62 8.17
CA ALA A 84 4.09 -14.53 7.61
C ALA A 84 5.43 -14.44 8.35
N LEU A 85 6.48 -14.09 7.63
CA LEU A 85 7.79 -13.78 8.19
C LEU A 85 8.35 -12.51 7.58
N GLY A 86 9.31 -11.90 8.27
CA GLY A 86 10.07 -10.77 7.76
C GLY A 86 10.92 -11.15 6.56
N ALA A 87 10.95 -10.29 5.53
CA ALA A 87 11.86 -10.40 4.40
C ALA A 87 12.40 -9.02 4.03
N MET A 88 13.71 -8.92 3.78
CA MET A 88 14.37 -7.70 3.32
C MET A 88 14.94 -7.80 1.92
N SER A 89 14.98 -8.99 1.37
CA SER A 89 15.46 -9.22 0.01
C SER A 89 14.42 -9.99 -0.80
N GLY A 90 14.44 -9.76 -2.11
CA GLY A 90 13.57 -10.50 -3.01
C GLY A 90 13.79 -12.01 -2.96
N ASN A 91 15.03 -12.45 -2.76
CA ASN A 91 15.34 -13.89 -2.66
C ASN A 91 14.74 -14.51 -1.38
N GLN A 92 14.79 -13.82 -0.24
CA GLN A 92 14.12 -14.30 0.98
C GLN A 92 12.60 -14.42 0.76
N ALA A 93 11.98 -13.42 0.14
CA ALA A 93 10.55 -13.43 -0.15
C ALA A 93 10.16 -14.59 -1.08
N VAL A 94 10.90 -14.82 -2.16
CA VAL A 94 10.68 -15.96 -3.07
C VAL A 94 10.76 -17.30 -2.33
N GLN A 95 11.78 -17.50 -1.50
CA GLN A 95 11.94 -18.74 -0.71
C GLN A 95 10.80 -18.90 0.32
N GLN A 96 10.36 -17.82 0.96
CA GLN A 96 9.25 -17.86 1.91
C GLN A 96 7.94 -18.25 1.22
N VAL A 97 7.62 -17.66 0.09
CA VAL A 97 6.41 -17.99 -0.68
C VAL A 97 6.47 -19.43 -1.21
N GLU A 98 7.62 -19.87 -1.70
CA GLU A 98 7.83 -21.25 -2.15
C GLU A 98 7.65 -22.26 -0.99
N ALA A 99 8.06 -21.87 0.22
CA ALA A 99 7.85 -22.66 1.42
C ALA A 99 6.41 -22.63 1.97
N GLY A 100 5.52 -21.87 1.35
CA GLY A 100 4.09 -21.83 1.69
C GLY A 100 3.65 -20.68 2.60
N LEU A 101 4.48 -19.69 2.85
CA LEU A 101 4.04 -18.47 3.55
C LEU A 101 3.03 -17.71 2.70
N LYS A 102 1.97 -17.22 3.36
CA LYS A 102 0.83 -16.58 2.69
C LYS A 102 0.93 -15.05 2.65
N ALA A 103 1.80 -14.47 3.47
CA ALA A 103 2.06 -13.04 3.52
C ALA A 103 3.52 -12.77 3.89
N ILE A 104 3.98 -11.55 3.64
CA ILE A 104 5.32 -11.07 3.97
C ILE A 104 5.18 -9.86 4.89
N TYR A 105 5.99 -9.81 5.93
CA TYR A 105 6.14 -8.63 6.77
C TYR A 105 7.42 -7.88 6.40
N LEU A 106 7.33 -6.57 6.29
CA LEU A 106 8.49 -5.72 6.08
C LEU A 106 8.67 -4.77 7.25
N SER A 107 9.67 -5.06 8.08
CA SER A 107 9.97 -4.34 9.31
C SER A 107 10.78 -3.06 9.04
N GLY A 108 10.32 -1.93 9.56
CA GLY A 108 11.08 -0.68 9.56
C GLY A 108 12.38 -0.76 10.36
N TRP A 109 12.38 -1.49 11.49
CA TRP A 109 13.59 -1.76 12.26
C TRP A 109 14.69 -2.44 11.42
N GLN A 110 14.33 -3.47 10.65
CA GLN A 110 15.29 -4.14 9.78
C GLN A 110 15.77 -3.22 8.64
N VAL A 111 14.86 -2.39 8.09
CA VAL A 111 15.22 -1.41 7.06
C VAL A 111 16.17 -0.36 7.64
N ALA A 112 15.94 0.14 8.85
CA ALA A 112 16.85 1.05 9.54
C ALA A 112 18.26 0.46 9.67
N ALA A 113 18.35 -0.82 10.03
CA ALA A 113 19.62 -1.49 10.26
C ALA A 113 20.40 -1.82 8.98
N ASP A 114 19.73 -2.21 7.88
CA ASP A 114 20.44 -2.89 6.78
C ASP A 114 19.96 -2.53 5.36
N ALA A 115 18.84 -1.88 5.19
CA ALA A 115 18.26 -1.69 3.84
C ALA A 115 17.81 -0.25 3.53
N ASN A 116 18.19 0.74 4.33
CA ASN A 116 17.80 2.12 4.10
C ASN A 116 18.59 2.79 2.98
N LEU A 117 18.01 3.83 2.39
CA LEU A 117 18.61 4.57 1.26
C LEU A 117 19.75 5.51 1.66
N ALA A 118 19.92 5.81 2.94
CA ALA A 118 21.09 6.55 3.43
C ALA A 118 22.36 5.67 3.40
N ARG A 119 22.22 4.35 3.29
CA ARG A 119 23.31 3.36 3.30
C ARG A 119 24.09 3.33 4.61
N GLU A 120 23.41 3.72 5.69
CA GLU A 120 23.93 3.75 7.04
C GLU A 120 23.26 2.69 7.89
N MET A 121 23.86 2.34 9.00
CA MET A 121 23.27 1.51 10.03
C MET A 121 22.65 2.40 11.10
N TYR A 122 21.33 2.45 11.16
CA TYR A 122 20.62 3.24 12.15
C TYR A 122 19.94 2.38 13.21
N PRO A 123 19.82 2.89 14.43
CA PRO A 123 18.85 2.34 15.37
C PRO A 123 17.42 2.59 14.86
N ASP A 124 16.46 1.87 15.42
CA ASP A 124 15.04 2.02 15.09
C ASP A 124 14.45 3.32 15.66
N GLN A 125 14.79 4.42 15.06
CA GLN A 125 14.42 5.80 15.44
C GLN A 125 13.97 6.66 14.26
N SER A 126 13.62 6.05 13.13
CA SER A 126 13.17 6.74 11.90
C SER A 126 14.19 7.80 11.40
N LEU A 127 15.48 7.50 11.50
CA LEU A 127 16.56 8.39 11.06
C LEU A 127 16.88 8.26 9.56
N TYR A 128 16.38 7.22 8.93
CA TYR A 128 16.58 6.95 7.51
C TYR A 128 15.54 7.68 6.63
N PRO A 129 15.81 7.85 5.33
CA PRO A 129 14.85 8.44 4.40
C PRO A 129 13.52 7.68 4.36
N SER A 130 12.39 8.39 4.45
CA SER A 130 11.04 7.80 4.56
C SER A 130 10.67 6.86 3.41
N ASN A 131 11.24 7.06 2.23
CA ASN A 131 11.03 6.19 1.07
C ASN A 131 11.87 4.90 1.07
N SER A 132 12.61 4.60 2.14
CA SER A 132 13.44 3.40 2.23
C SER A 132 12.60 2.12 2.28
N VAL A 133 11.53 2.10 3.08
CA VAL A 133 10.60 0.95 3.14
C VAL A 133 9.87 0.74 1.81
N PRO A 134 9.29 1.76 1.17
CA PRO A 134 8.73 1.62 -0.19
C PRO A 134 9.70 1.00 -1.21
N GLU A 135 10.96 1.38 -1.21
CA GLU A 135 11.95 0.80 -2.13
C GLU A 135 12.22 -0.69 -1.88
N VAL A 136 12.18 -1.15 -0.64
CA VAL A 136 12.29 -2.58 -0.34
C VAL A 136 11.01 -3.32 -0.75
N VAL A 137 9.82 -2.75 -0.53
CA VAL A 137 8.54 -3.31 -1.03
C VAL A 137 8.61 -3.51 -2.54
N ARG A 138 9.03 -2.49 -3.30
CA ARG A 138 9.18 -2.55 -4.76
C ARG A 138 10.14 -3.66 -5.18
N ARG A 139 11.27 -3.78 -4.51
CA ARG A 139 12.30 -4.79 -4.77
C ARG A 139 11.75 -6.21 -4.55
N ILE A 140 10.98 -6.42 -3.49
CA ILE A 140 10.35 -7.71 -3.19
C ILE A 140 9.30 -8.04 -4.26
N ASN A 141 8.38 -7.11 -4.57
CA ASN A 141 7.37 -7.31 -5.62
C ASN A 141 7.99 -7.65 -6.98
N ASN A 142 9.07 -6.99 -7.37
CA ASN A 142 9.78 -7.30 -8.60
C ASN A 142 10.36 -8.72 -8.61
N ALA A 143 10.84 -9.22 -7.47
CA ALA A 143 11.36 -10.59 -7.36
C ALA A 143 10.23 -11.62 -7.45
N LEU A 144 9.10 -11.38 -6.76
CA LEU A 144 7.93 -12.25 -6.83
C LEU A 144 7.33 -12.28 -8.24
N HIS A 145 7.24 -11.11 -8.89
CA HIS A 145 6.79 -11.01 -10.28
C HIS A 145 7.72 -11.79 -11.23
N ARG A 146 9.03 -11.72 -11.02
CA ARG A 146 9.98 -12.52 -11.82
C ARG A 146 9.79 -14.03 -11.57
N ALA A 147 9.54 -14.44 -10.35
CA ALA A 147 9.28 -15.85 -10.02
C ALA A 147 8.00 -16.35 -10.71
N ASP A 148 6.94 -15.55 -10.73
CA ASP A 148 5.71 -15.83 -11.47
C ASP A 148 5.98 -15.98 -12.97
N GLN A 149 6.69 -15.05 -13.60
CA GLN A 149 7.04 -15.11 -15.01
C GLN A 149 7.81 -16.38 -15.36
N ILE A 150 8.77 -16.80 -14.52
CA ILE A 150 9.54 -18.03 -14.71
C ILE A 150 8.62 -19.24 -14.61
N GLN A 151 7.72 -19.28 -13.60
CA GLN A 151 6.76 -20.37 -13.46
C GLN A 151 5.88 -20.54 -14.68
N VAL A 152 5.40 -19.43 -15.25
CA VAL A 152 4.58 -19.44 -16.49
C VAL A 152 5.39 -19.91 -17.69
N LEU A 153 6.61 -19.42 -17.87
CA LEU A 153 7.51 -19.82 -18.97
C LEU A 153 7.88 -21.31 -18.92
N ASP A 154 8.09 -21.84 -17.72
CA ASP A 154 8.38 -23.28 -17.53
C ASP A 154 7.14 -24.17 -17.73
N GLY A 155 5.97 -23.60 -18.00
CA GLY A 155 4.71 -24.33 -18.17
C GLY A 155 4.24 -25.06 -16.91
N ARG A 156 4.72 -24.67 -15.75
CA ARG A 156 4.33 -25.28 -14.47
C ARG A 156 2.89 -24.89 -14.12
N LYS A 157 1.97 -25.84 -14.28
CA LYS A 157 0.55 -25.66 -13.96
C LYS A 157 0.26 -25.66 -12.45
N ARG A 158 1.21 -26.09 -11.62
CA ARG A 158 1.12 -26.16 -10.16
C ARG A 158 2.33 -25.47 -9.54
N GLY A 159 2.07 -24.57 -8.62
CA GLY A 159 3.09 -23.83 -7.91
C GLY A 159 2.43 -22.90 -6.87
N PRO A 160 3.21 -22.15 -6.09
CA PRO A 160 2.65 -21.19 -5.17
C PRO A 160 2.00 -20.02 -5.92
N TYR A 161 1.12 -19.31 -5.23
CA TYR A 161 0.67 -18.00 -5.65
C TYR A 161 1.75 -16.98 -5.24
N TRP A 162 2.47 -16.46 -6.21
CA TRP A 162 3.66 -15.65 -5.97
C TRP A 162 3.38 -14.28 -5.37
N PHE A 163 2.23 -13.67 -5.64
CA PHE A 163 1.90 -12.32 -5.19
C PHE A 163 1.38 -12.32 -3.74
N ALA A 164 2.21 -12.83 -2.81
CA ALA A 164 1.92 -12.77 -1.39
C ALA A 164 1.82 -11.31 -0.94
N PRO A 165 0.74 -10.91 -0.22
CA PRO A 165 0.58 -9.54 0.23
C PRO A 165 1.70 -9.14 1.19
N ILE A 166 2.23 -7.94 1.00
CA ILE A 166 3.28 -7.35 1.84
C ILE A 166 2.63 -6.37 2.80
N VAL A 167 2.78 -6.61 4.10
CA VAL A 167 2.43 -5.65 5.16
C VAL A 167 3.69 -4.90 5.56
N ALA A 168 3.69 -3.59 5.37
CA ALA A 168 4.87 -2.75 5.51
C ALA A 168 4.77 -1.79 6.70
N ASP A 169 5.89 -1.58 7.36
CA ASP A 169 6.05 -0.67 8.48
C ASP A 169 6.23 0.78 7.98
N ALA A 170 5.35 1.67 8.40
CA ALA A 170 5.43 3.10 8.14
C ALA A 170 5.97 3.89 9.34
N GLU A 171 6.54 3.21 10.34
CA GLU A 171 7.07 3.86 11.54
C GLU A 171 6.00 4.77 12.20
N ALA A 172 6.39 5.88 12.75
CA ALA A 172 5.47 6.92 13.21
C ALA A 172 5.00 7.89 12.09
N GLY A 173 5.18 7.52 10.81
CA GLY A 173 4.81 8.32 9.66
C GLY A 173 5.82 9.41 9.28
N PHE A 174 7.02 9.43 9.86
CA PHE A 174 8.11 10.38 9.59
C PHE A 174 7.72 11.86 9.77
N GLY A 175 6.67 12.14 10.53
CA GLY A 175 6.22 13.50 10.81
C GLY A 175 4.72 13.56 11.12
N GLY A 176 4.06 14.61 10.61
CA GLY A 176 2.64 14.86 10.80
C GLY A 176 1.75 14.18 9.75
N PRO A 177 0.45 14.59 9.68
CA PRO A 177 -0.51 14.00 8.74
C PRO A 177 -0.10 14.07 7.26
N LEU A 178 0.53 15.17 6.83
CA LEU A 178 0.99 15.32 5.44
C LEU A 178 2.14 14.35 5.10
N ASN A 179 3.02 14.08 6.07
CA ASN A 179 4.09 13.09 5.87
C ASN A 179 3.49 11.68 5.75
N ALA A 180 2.50 11.33 6.59
CA ALA A 180 1.80 10.06 6.51
C ALA A 180 1.04 9.90 5.18
N PHE A 181 0.42 10.97 4.67
CA PHE A 181 -0.23 11.01 3.37
C PHE A 181 0.73 10.67 2.23
N GLU A 182 1.85 11.36 2.14
CA GLU A 182 2.83 11.15 1.07
C GLU A 182 3.53 9.78 1.21
N LEU A 183 3.83 9.35 2.43
CA LEU A 183 4.40 8.03 2.65
C LEU A 183 3.43 6.91 2.22
N MET A 184 2.15 7.04 2.55
CA MET A 184 1.14 6.06 2.14
C MET A 184 1.03 5.93 0.62
N LYS A 185 1.06 7.04 -0.12
CA LYS A 185 1.11 7.03 -1.59
C LYS A 185 2.33 6.27 -2.11
N GLN A 186 3.51 6.51 -1.52
CA GLN A 186 4.74 5.81 -1.91
C GLN A 186 4.66 4.31 -1.61
N MET A 187 4.05 3.92 -0.48
CA MET A 187 3.82 2.51 -0.13
C MET A 187 2.92 1.82 -1.16
N ILE A 188 1.82 2.48 -1.54
CA ILE A 188 0.89 1.97 -2.55
C ILE A 188 1.56 1.87 -3.92
N ASP A 189 2.29 2.90 -4.33
CA ASP A 189 3.02 2.89 -5.61
C ASP A 189 4.08 1.78 -5.66
N ALA A 190 4.69 1.45 -4.53
CA ALA A 190 5.60 0.33 -4.40
C ALA A 190 4.90 -1.04 -4.38
N GLY A 191 3.58 -1.08 -4.14
CA GLY A 191 2.77 -2.29 -4.12
C GLY A 191 2.61 -2.92 -2.73
N ALA A 192 2.63 -2.14 -1.65
CA ALA A 192 2.27 -2.61 -0.32
C ALA A 192 0.78 -2.96 -0.25
N ALA A 193 0.45 -4.12 0.31
CA ALA A 193 -0.91 -4.61 0.48
C ALA A 193 -1.56 -4.13 1.78
N GLY A 194 -0.75 -3.82 2.77
CA GLY A 194 -1.13 -3.26 4.05
C GLY A 194 0.00 -2.42 4.62
N VAL A 195 -0.36 -1.41 5.39
CA VAL A 195 0.59 -0.48 6.01
C VAL A 195 0.14 -0.23 7.45
N HIS A 196 1.05 -0.32 8.39
CA HIS A 196 0.77 0.08 9.77
C HIS A 196 1.58 1.31 10.17
N PHE A 197 0.98 2.13 11.02
CA PHE A 197 1.57 3.32 11.61
C PHE A 197 1.63 3.18 13.12
N GLU A 198 2.62 3.78 13.75
CA GLU A 198 2.76 3.84 15.19
C GLU A 198 2.24 5.19 15.73
N ASP A 199 1.65 5.16 16.92
CA ASP A 199 1.18 6.35 17.64
C ASP A 199 2.28 7.09 18.41
N GLN A 200 3.54 6.85 18.05
CA GLN A 200 4.68 7.55 18.62
C GLN A 200 4.87 8.96 18.01
N LEU A 201 5.44 9.86 18.79
CA LEU A 201 5.94 11.14 18.29
C LEU A 201 7.13 10.88 17.37
N ALA A 202 7.03 11.23 16.10
CA ALA A 202 8.03 10.90 15.06
C ALA A 202 9.44 11.41 15.43
N SER A 203 9.54 12.61 16.00
CA SER A 203 10.83 13.21 16.41
C SER A 203 11.50 12.56 17.64
N ALA A 204 10.77 11.69 18.36
CA ALA A 204 11.25 10.98 19.55
C ALA A 204 10.99 9.47 19.46
N LYS A 205 10.80 8.95 18.24
CA LYS A 205 10.49 7.53 17.97
C LYS A 205 11.61 6.63 18.50
N LYS A 206 11.20 5.53 19.09
CA LYS A 206 12.07 4.44 19.58
C LYS A 206 11.52 3.09 19.14
N CYS A 207 12.39 2.10 19.09
CA CYS A 207 12.02 0.72 18.87
C CYS A 207 10.87 0.29 19.80
N GLY A 208 9.90 -0.42 19.26
CA GLY A 208 8.72 -0.90 19.98
C GLY A 208 9.03 -1.69 21.27
N HIS A 209 10.18 -2.34 21.34
CA HIS A 209 10.63 -3.12 22.51
C HIS A 209 11.26 -2.27 23.63
N MET A 210 11.58 -1.01 23.37
CA MET A 210 12.22 -0.13 24.35
C MET A 210 11.21 0.63 25.19
N GLY A 211 11.54 0.89 26.45
CA GLY A 211 10.79 1.78 27.33
C GLY A 211 10.97 3.25 26.97
N GLY A 212 10.13 4.11 27.57
CA GLY A 212 10.24 5.58 27.42
C GLY A 212 9.80 6.09 26.05
N LYS A 213 8.84 5.45 25.40
CA LYS A 213 8.20 5.96 24.19
C LYS A 213 7.41 7.22 24.51
N VAL A 214 7.43 8.16 23.58
CA VAL A 214 6.61 9.36 23.60
C VAL A 214 5.47 9.17 22.62
N LEU A 215 4.23 9.09 23.13
CA LEU A 215 3.03 8.94 22.31
C LEU A 215 2.48 10.31 21.94
N VAL A 216 1.83 10.38 20.78
CA VAL A 216 1.04 11.54 20.38
C VAL A 216 -0.36 11.47 21.00
N PRO A 217 -1.08 12.59 21.15
CA PRO A 217 -2.48 12.58 21.53
C PRO A 217 -3.32 11.74 20.58
N THR A 218 -4.31 10.99 21.09
CA THR A 218 -5.16 10.11 20.29
C THR A 218 -5.76 10.81 19.06
N GLN A 219 -6.22 12.05 19.21
CA GLN A 219 -6.80 12.80 18.08
C GLN A 219 -5.77 13.12 16.99
N GLU A 220 -4.51 13.35 17.35
CA GLU A 220 -3.43 13.54 16.38
C GLU A 220 -3.16 12.26 15.60
N PHE A 221 -3.14 11.12 16.27
CA PHE A 221 -2.97 9.82 15.61
C PHE A 221 -4.14 9.48 14.69
N ILE A 222 -5.39 9.73 15.14
CA ILE A 222 -6.59 9.58 14.29
C ILE A 222 -6.46 10.43 13.02
N THR A 223 -6.05 11.69 13.14
CA THR A 223 -5.84 12.59 11.98
C THR A 223 -4.79 12.05 11.02
N LYS A 224 -3.71 11.46 11.55
CA LYS A 224 -2.67 10.80 10.75
C LYS A 224 -3.24 9.59 9.98
N LEU A 225 -4.04 8.74 10.63
CA LEU A 225 -4.68 7.59 9.99
C LEU A 225 -5.71 8.00 8.92
N ILE A 226 -6.51 9.03 9.19
CA ILE A 226 -7.43 9.62 8.20
C ILE A 226 -6.65 10.11 6.97
N SER A 227 -5.52 10.76 7.18
CA SER A 227 -4.67 11.25 6.10
C SER A 227 -4.11 10.11 5.26
N ALA A 228 -3.66 9.02 5.89
CA ALA A 228 -3.21 7.82 5.20
C ALA A 228 -4.36 7.13 4.44
N ARG A 229 -5.59 7.06 5.02
CA ARG A 229 -6.76 6.52 4.32
C ARG A 229 -7.14 7.37 3.11
N LEU A 230 -7.13 8.70 3.25
CA LEU A 230 -7.37 9.61 2.11
C LEU A 230 -6.36 9.36 0.97
N ALA A 231 -5.08 9.18 1.30
CA ALA A 231 -4.06 8.84 0.30
C ALA A 231 -4.39 7.55 -0.45
N ALA A 232 -4.86 6.53 0.26
CA ALA A 232 -5.24 5.26 -0.35
C ALA A 232 -6.51 5.39 -1.21
N ASP A 233 -7.53 6.11 -0.76
CA ASP A 233 -8.73 6.39 -1.56
C ASP A 233 -8.38 7.16 -2.84
N ILE A 234 -7.45 8.13 -2.79
CA ILE A 234 -6.95 8.84 -3.96
C ILE A 234 -6.26 7.90 -4.94
N CYS A 235 -5.45 6.96 -4.43
CA CYS A 235 -4.79 5.93 -5.25
C CYS A 235 -5.76 4.84 -5.75
N GLY A 236 -6.96 4.76 -5.21
CA GLY A 236 -7.97 3.77 -5.59
C GLY A 236 -7.66 2.35 -5.09
N VAL A 237 -7.16 2.24 -3.82
CA VAL A 237 -6.76 0.98 -3.18
C VAL A 237 -7.41 0.82 -1.82
#